data_713449df1735030929b4d43f10df1073
#
_entry.id   713449df1735030929b4d43f10df1073
#
_cell.length_a   1.000
_cell.length_b   1.000
_cell.length_c   1.000
_cell.angle_alpha   90.00
_cell.angle_beta   90.00
_cell.angle_gamma   90.00
#
_symmetry.space_group_name_H-M   'P 1'
#
loop_
_entity.id
_entity.type
_entity.pdbx_description
1 polymer ?
#
loop_
_entity_poly.entity_id
_entity_poly.type
_entity_poly.pdbx_seq_one_letter_code
_entity_poly.pdbx_strand_id
1 'polypeptide(L)'
;FYVSPVCAPTRASLLTGRYHQRTGVSGVTRGRENMNLDEETFANVFKSLGYTTGIFGKWHNGAHYPYHPLGRGFDEFVGFASGHWTSYFNTTIEKNGKPFKTEGYLPDVLTNEAIGFIEKSHQNKTPFFCYLPYQTPHTPLQVPDKYFDKYKNKGVDDFNATIYGMAENIDDNVGRLLNTLETLNIK
;
A
#
# COMPACT_ATOMS: atom_id res chain seq x y z
N PHE A 1 -12.83 13.01 10.91
CA PHE A 1 -11.45 13.06 10.40
C PHE A 1 -11.48 13.50 8.93
N TYR A 2 -10.78 14.56 8.61
CA TYR A 2 -10.73 15.11 7.26
C TYR A 2 -9.35 14.82 6.65
N VAL A 3 -9.34 14.36 5.40
CA VAL A 3 -8.14 14.14 4.61
C VAL A 3 -8.20 15.00 3.35
N SER A 4 -7.06 15.23 2.74
CA SER A 4 -7.01 15.81 1.39
C SER A 4 -7.63 14.82 0.40
N PRO A 5 -8.57 15.23 -0.48
CA PRO A 5 -9.23 14.31 -1.40
C PRO A 5 -8.34 13.90 -2.60
N VAL A 6 -7.03 13.88 -2.41
CA VAL A 6 -6.02 13.59 -3.44
C VAL A 6 -4.93 12.69 -2.85
N CYS A 7 -4.46 11.71 -3.61
CA CYS A 7 -3.65 10.60 -3.11
C CYS A 7 -2.30 11.00 -2.51
N ALA A 8 -1.40 11.66 -3.24
CA ALA A 8 -0.07 12.00 -2.70
C ALA A 8 -0.14 12.95 -1.50
N PRO A 9 -0.95 14.03 -1.52
CA PRO A 9 -1.17 14.91 -0.38
C PRO A 9 -1.65 14.17 0.87
N THR A 10 -2.67 13.31 0.75
CA THR A 10 -3.17 12.52 1.89
C THR A 10 -2.12 11.57 2.45
N ARG A 11 -1.35 10.90 1.57
CA ARG A 11 -0.28 9.98 1.98
C ARG A 11 0.82 10.72 2.73
N ALA A 12 1.26 11.87 2.25
CA ALA A 12 2.25 12.70 2.93
C ALA A 12 1.76 13.12 4.33
N SER A 13 0.51 13.57 4.45
CA SER A 13 -0.07 13.93 5.74
C SER A 13 -0.15 12.73 6.70
N LEU A 14 -0.57 11.56 6.20
CA LEU A 14 -0.64 10.33 7.00
C LEU A 14 0.74 9.90 7.51
N LEU A 15 1.73 9.89 6.61
CA LEU A 15 3.07 9.38 6.92
C LEU A 15 3.86 10.29 7.87
N THR A 16 3.57 11.60 7.87
CA THR A 16 4.32 12.60 8.66
C THR A 16 3.56 13.15 9.85
N GLY A 17 2.24 12.93 9.91
CA GLY A 17 1.38 13.60 10.90
C GLY A 17 1.24 15.12 10.69
N ARG A 18 1.67 15.65 9.52
CA ARG A 18 1.68 17.08 9.20
C ARG A 18 0.73 17.40 8.03
N TYR A 19 0.30 18.64 7.94
CA TYR A 19 -0.40 19.11 6.75
C TYR A 19 0.51 18.99 5.51
N HIS A 20 -0.01 18.39 4.44
CA HIS A 20 0.77 18.10 3.23
C HIS A 20 1.45 19.32 2.61
N GLN A 21 0.85 20.52 2.75
CA GLN A 21 1.45 21.76 2.26
C GLN A 21 2.80 22.09 2.93
N ARG A 22 2.98 21.64 4.17
CA ARG A 22 4.25 21.80 4.90
C ARG A 22 5.30 20.78 4.48
N THR A 23 4.85 19.63 3.97
CA THR A 23 5.74 18.56 3.53
C THR A 23 6.25 18.72 2.09
N GLY A 24 5.93 19.84 1.43
CA GLY A 24 6.27 20.09 0.02
C GLY A 24 5.32 19.42 -0.98
N VAL A 25 4.41 18.53 -0.53
CA VAL A 25 3.49 17.83 -1.42
C VAL A 25 2.28 18.70 -1.72
N SER A 26 2.20 19.19 -2.95
CA SER A 26 1.14 20.10 -3.42
C SER A 26 0.28 19.53 -4.56
N GLY A 27 0.58 18.33 -5.04
CA GLY A 27 -0.11 17.70 -6.15
C GLY A 27 0.29 16.23 -6.33
N VAL A 28 -0.01 15.69 -7.50
CA VAL A 28 0.12 14.24 -7.79
C VAL A 28 1.03 13.91 -8.97
N THR A 29 1.56 14.92 -9.65
CA THR A 29 2.41 14.76 -10.84
C THR A 29 3.41 15.91 -10.94
N ARG A 30 4.41 15.74 -11.82
CA ARG A 30 5.41 16.77 -12.18
C ARG A 30 6.27 17.20 -10.98
N GLY A 31 6.63 16.26 -10.11
CA GLY A 31 7.45 16.51 -8.91
C GLY A 31 6.68 17.09 -7.73
N ARG A 32 5.41 17.51 -7.89
CA ARG A 32 4.58 18.06 -6.80
C ARG A 32 4.14 17.01 -5.79
N GLU A 33 4.30 15.72 -6.13
CA GLU A 33 4.10 14.57 -5.27
C GLU A 33 5.30 14.27 -4.37
N ASN A 34 6.47 14.85 -4.66
CA ASN A 34 7.68 14.57 -3.90
C ASN A 34 7.60 15.20 -2.50
N MET A 35 7.77 14.36 -1.48
CA MET A 35 7.85 14.81 -0.09
C MET A 35 9.25 15.36 0.19
N ASN A 36 9.34 16.52 0.84
CA ASN A 36 10.62 17.11 1.24
C ASN A 36 11.48 16.11 2.01
N LEU A 37 12.79 16.16 1.80
CA LEU A 37 13.72 15.17 2.37
C LEU A 37 13.97 15.36 3.87
N ASP A 38 13.72 16.55 4.40
CA ASP A 38 13.81 16.89 5.82
C ASP A 38 12.57 16.47 6.63
N GLU A 39 11.53 15.94 5.97
CA GLU A 39 10.37 15.38 6.67
C GLU A 39 10.69 13.99 7.25
N GLU A 40 10.34 13.78 8.50
CA GLU A 40 10.35 12.45 9.11
C GLU A 40 9.02 11.73 8.91
N THR A 41 9.09 10.49 8.45
CA THR A 41 7.93 9.62 8.32
C THR A 41 7.79 8.71 9.54
N PHE A 42 6.61 8.14 9.77
CA PHE A 42 6.44 7.10 10.78
C PHE A 42 7.46 5.95 10.62
N ALA A 43 7.83 5.61 9.38
CA ALA A 43 8.83 4.58 9.13
C ALA A 43 10.21 4.97 9.68
N ASN A 44 10.63 6.24 9.53
CA ASN A 44 11.87 6.73 10.15
C ASN A 44 11.82 6.61 11.67
N VAL A 45 10.72 7.03 12.29
CA VAL A 45 10.52 6.98 13.74
C VAL A 45 10.56 5.53 14.25
N PHE A 46 9.76 4.64 13.66
CA PHE A 46 9.77 3.22 14.07
C PHE A 46 11.12 2.55 13.86
N LYS A 47 11.79 2.85 12.75
CA LYS A 47 13.14 2.34 12.49
C LYS A 47 14.14 2.79 13.57
N SER A 48 14.10 4.06 13.99
CA SER A 48 14.95 4.58 15.07
C SER A 48 14.70 3.92 16.43
N LEU A 49 13.50 3.35 16.61
CA LEU A 49 13.09 2.60 17.79
C LEU A 49 13.39 1.08 17.69
N GLY A 50 14.09 0.65 16.65
CA GLY A 50 14.48 -0.75 16.45
C GLY A 50 13.43 -1.65 15.79
N TYR A 51 12.40 -1.06 15.20
CA TYR A 51 11.42 -1.81 14.40
C TYR A 51 11.98 -2.12 13.01
N THR A 52 11.66 -3.30 12.49
CA THR A 52 11.76 -3.57 11.06
C THR A 52 10.56 -2.92 10.34
N THR A 53 10.81 -2.24 9.24
CA THR A 53 9.78 -1.44 8.57
C THR A 53 9.53 -1.93 7.15
N GLY A 54 8.27 -2.20 6.80
CA GLY A 54 7.88 -2.67 5.47
C GLY A 54 6.71 -1.89 4.89
N ILE A 55 6.75 -1.67 3.57
CA ILE A 55 5.64 -1.09 2.81
C ILE A 55 5.28 -2.01 1.65
N PHE A 56 3.99 -2.32 1.50
CA PHE A 56 3.44 -3.27 0.53
C PHE A 56 2.30 -2.60 -0.25
N GLY A 57 2.61 -1.95 -1.38
CA GLY A 57 1.63 -1.27 -2.20
C GLY A 57 2.08 0.03 -2.82
N LYS A 58 1.16 0.98 -2.91
CA LYS A 58 1.35 2.28 -3.56
C LYS A 58 2.08 3.26 -2.64
N TRP A 59 3.16 3.88 -3.15
CA TRP A 59 3.88 4.94 -2.44
C TRP A 59 3.35 6.34 -2.76
N HIS A 60 3.65 6.86 -3.93
CA HIS A 60 3.21 8.15 -4.47
C HIS A 60 3.73 9.40 -3.72
N ASN A 61 4.91 9.35 -3.11
CA ASN A 61 5.56 10.50 -2.51
C ASN A 61 7.01 10.67 -2.98
N GLY A 62 7.26 10.32 -4.26
CA GLY A 62 8.54 10.42 -4.95
C GLY A 62 9.07 9.05 -5.40
N ALA A 63 9.34 8.92 -6.72
CA ALA A 63 9.65 7.62 -7.31
C ALA A 63 11.14 7.29 -7.29
N HIS A 64 12.01 8.28 -7.21
CA HIS A 64 13.45 8.09 -7.29
C HIS A 64 14.11 8.29 -5.93
N TYR A 65 15.22 7.59 -5.68
CA TYR A 65 16.01 7.82 -4.48
C TYR A 65 16.56 9.27 -4.46
N PRO A 66 16.53 9.96 -3.32
CA PRO A 66 16.19 9.49 -1.96
C PRO A 66 14.69 9.62 -1.58
N TYR A 67 13.81 10.02 -2.49
CA TYR A 67 12.35 10.12 -2.26
C TYR A 67 11.64 8.77 -2.23
N HIS A 68 12.26 7.74 -2.81
CA HIS A 68 11.78 6.36 -2.86
C HIS A 68 11.57 5.77 -1.44
N PRO A 69 10.62 4.84 -1.22
CA PRO A 69 10.36 4.25 0.11
C PRO A 69 11.61 3.80 0.86
N LEU A 70 12.56 3.14 0.18
CA LEU A 70 13.80 2.68 0.78
C LEU A 70 14.74 3.82 1.23
N GLY A 71 14.54 5.04 0.72
CA GLY A 71 15.19 6.26 1.20
C GLY A 71 14.39 7.00 2.28
N ARG A 72 13.19 6.52 2.64
CA ARG A 72 12.24 7.19 3.53
C ARG A 72 11.88 6.34 4.76
N GLY A 73 12.81 5.54 5.24
CA GLY A 73 12.70 4.80 6.50
C GLY A 73 12.16 3.37 6.37
N PHE A 74 11.80 2.90 5.19
CA PHE A 74 11.38 1.51 4.99
C PHE A 74 12.57 0.61 4.67
N ASP A 75 12.62 -0.56 5.31
CA ASP A 75 13.62 -1.61 5.08
C ASP A 75 13.22 -2.54 3.93
N GLU A 76 11.92 -2.79 3.77
CA GLU A 76 11.37 -3.60 2.70
C GLU A 76 10.30 -2.82 1.93
N PHE A 77 10.33 -2.95 0.61
CA PHE A 77 9.33 -2.38 -0.30
C PHE A 77 8.90 -3.40 -1.34
N VAL A 78 7.60 -3.67 -1.41
CA VAL A 78 6.98 -4.41 -2.51
C VAL A 78 5.79 -3.60 -3.02
N GLY A 79 5.85 -3.13 -4.26
CA GLY A 79 4.81 -2.27 -4.78
C GLY A 79 5.24 -1.43 -5.97
N PHE A 80 4.72 -0.22 -6.03
CA PHE A 80 5.09 0.75 -7.06
C PHE A 80 5.15 2.16 -6.46
N ALA A 81 6.17 2.91 -6.87
CA ALA A 81 6.40 4.26 -6.34
C ALA A 81 5.57 5.34 -7.05
N SER A 82 4.96 5.02 -8.19
CA SER A 82 4.11 5.92 -8.98
C SER A 82 2.71 6.15 -8.37
N GLY A 83 1.94 7.06 -8.98
CA GLY A 83 0.59 7.43 -8.53
C GLY A 83 -0.48 6.37 -8.77
N HIS A 84 -0.28 5.47 -9.70
CA HIS A 84 -1.17 4.33 -10.00
C HIS A 84 -0.41 3.27 -10.79
N TRP A 85 -1.01 2.09 -10.88
CA TRP A 85 -0.52 0.99 -11.70
C TRP A 85 -1.55 0.59 -12.76
N THR A 86 -1.07 0.17 -13.92
CA THR A 86 -1.91 0.00 -15.11
C THR A 86 -2.67 -1.33 -15.18
N SER A 87 -2.33 -2.29 -14.31
CA SER A 87 -3.01 -3.58 -14.25
C SER A 87 -3.04 -4.13 -12.83
N TYR A 88 -4.18 -4.74 -12.47
CA TYR A 88 -4.33 -5.48 -11.21
C TYR A 88 -3.99 -6.96 -11.34
N PHE A 89 -3.77 -7.48 -12.55
CA PHE A 89 -3.50 -8.90 -12.77
C PHE A 89 -2.15 -9.13 -13.44
N ASN A 90 -1.40 -10.12 -12.94
CA ASN A 90 -0.19 -10.66 -13.58
C ASN A 90 0.77 -9.57 -14.06
N THR A 91 1.03 -8.59 -13.23
CA THR A 91 1.79 -7.41 -13.58
C THR A 91 3.22 -7.48 -13.03
N THR A 92 4.08 -6.56 -13.47
CA THR A 92 5.42 -6.42 -12.91
C THR A 92 5.49 -5.16 -12.06
N ILE A 93 5.75 -5.31 -10.77
CA ILE A 93 5.98 -4.24 -9.80
C ILE A 93 7.43 -4.25 -9.34
N GLU A 94 7.74 -3.55 -8.28
CA GLU A 94 9.07 -3.55 -7.66
C GLU A 94 9.08 -4.35 -6.36
N LYS A 95 10.20 -5.06 -6.11
CA LYS A 95 10.54 -5.64 -4.80
C LYS A 95 11.99 -5.25 -4.47
N ASN A 96 12.15 -4.35 -3.50
CA ASN A 96 13.45 -3.88 -3.01
C ASN A 96 14.41 -3.41 -4.13
N GLY A 97 13.95 -2.55 -5.03
CA GLY A 97 14.74 -2.00 -6.13
C GLY A 97 14.86 -2.92 -7.37
N LYS A 98 14.20 -4.08 -7.37
CA LYS A 98 14.25 -5.04 -8.49
C LYS A 98 12.86 -5.29 -9.07
N PRO A 99 12.76 -5.52 -10.40
CA PRO A 99 11.49 -5.96 -11.01
C PRO A 99 10.99 -7.26 -10.37
N PHE A 100 9.71 -7.28 -10.01
CA PHE A 100 9.02 -8.43 -9.43
C PHE A 100 7.75 -8.71 -10.23
N LYS A 101 7.76 -9.82 -10.97
CA LYS A 101 6.60 -10.29 -11.74
C LYS A 101 5.62 -10.97 -10.81
N THR A 102 4.39 -10.45 -10.74
CA THR A 102 3.32 -11.00 -9.91
C THR A 102 2.48 -12.01 -10.69
N GLU A 103 1.90 -12.96 -9.96
CA GLU A 103 0.89 -13.88 -10.47
C GLU A 103 -0.41 -13.69 -9.67
N GLY A 104 -1.55 -13.57 -10.37
CA GLY A 104 -2.86 -13.34 -9.78
C GLY A 104 -3.20 -11.87 -9.58
N TYR A 105 -4.10 -11.62 -8.64
CA TYR A 105 -4.65 -10.28 -8.37
C TYR A 105 -3.76 -9.49 -7.42
N LEU A 106 -3.41 -8.27 -7.79
CA LEU A 106 -2.39 -7.47 -7.10
C LEU A 106 -2.66 -7.23 -5.60
N PRO A 107 -3.87 -6.90 -5.14
CA PRO A 107 -4.15 -6.79 -3.70
C PRO A 107 -3.85 -8.07 -2.94
N ASP A 108 -4.18 -9.25 -3.49
CA ASP A 108 -3.90 -10.54 -2.85
C ASP A 108 -2.39 -10.79 -2.76
N VAL A 109 -1.65 -10.44 -3.81
CA VAL A 109 -0.16 -10.55 -3.83
C VAL A 109 0.47 -9.63 -2.79
N LEU A 110 0.04 -8.36 -2.73
CA LEU A 110 0.56 -7.40 -1.75
C LEU A 110 0.27 -7.84 -0.32
N THR A 111 -0.90 -8.42 -0.08
CA THR A 111 -1.27 -9.00 1.23
C THR A 111 -0.39 -10.19 1.57
N ASN A 112 -0.11 -11.10 0.62
CA ASN A 112 0.79 -12.22 0.83
C ASN A 112 2.20 -11.76 1.23
N GLU A 113 2.73 -10.75 0.56
CA GLU A 113 4.03 -10.17 0.87
C GLU A 113 4.05 -9.51 2.26
N ALA A 114 2.97 -8.81 2.64
CA ALA A 114 2.82 -8.22 3.97
C ALA A 114 2.74 -9.29 5.07
N ILE A 115 1.97 -10.35 4.85
CA ILE A 115 1.88 -11.50 5.77
C ILE A 115 3.25 -12.16 5.94
N GLY A 116 3.96 -12.45 4.84
CA GLY A 116 5.30 -13.02 4.91
C GLY A 116 6.31 -12.14 5.67
N PHE A 117 6.21 -10.82 5.53
CA PHE A 117 7.00 -9.86 6.31
C PHE A 117 6.68 -9.93 7.82
N ILE A 118 5.39 -10.00 8.18
CA ILE A 118 4.94 -10.11 9.57
C ILE A 118 5.44 -11.42 10.18
N GLU A 119 5.24 -12.55 9.50
CA GLU A 119 5.69 -13.87 9.95
C GLU A 119 7.20 -13.94 10.16
N LYS A 120 7.98 -13.41 9.21
CA LYS A 120 9.44 -13.32 9.30
C LYS A 120 9.88 -12.46 10.49
N SER A 121 9.23 -11.31 10.71
CA SER A 121 9.53 -10.43 11.85
C SER A 121 9.22 -11.10 13.18
N HIS A 122 8.09 -11.82 13.26
CA HIS A 122 7.71 -12.60 14.43
C HIS A 122 8.72 -13.72 14.73
N GLN A 123 9.13 -14.50 13.72
CA GLN A 123 10.15 -15.56 13.85
C GLN A 123 11.48 -15.00 14.37
N ASN A 124 11.87 -13.83 13.89
CA ASN A 124 13.09 -13.14 14.31
C ASN A 124 12.95 -12.41 15.67
N LYS A 125 11.76 -12.42 16.27
CA LYS A 125 11.42 -11.70 17.51
C LYS A 125 11.74 -10.19 17.42
N THR A 126 11.55 -9.60 16.24
CA THR A 126 11.78 -8.19 15.97
C THR A 126 10.44 -7.47 15.90
N PRO A 127 10.25 -6.35 16.61
CA PRO A 127 9.04 -5.54 16.41
C PRO A 127 8.99 -5.01 14.99
N PHE A 128 7.79 -4.84 14.43
CA PHE A 128 7.64 -4.43 13.04
C PHE A 128 6.63 -3.30 12.87
N PHE A 129 6.84 -2.50 11.85
CA PHE A 129 5.89 -1.54 11.30
C PHE A 129 5.57 -1.95 9.86
N CYS A 130 4.34 -2.38 9.64
CA CYS A 130 3.85 -2.82 8.33
C CYS A 130 2.84 -1.80 7.79
N TYR A 131 3.17 -1.15 6.67
CA TYR A 131 2.29 -0.24 5.95
C TYR A 131 1.81 -0.91 4.67
N LEU A 132 0.49 -1.14 4.54
CA LEU A 132 -0.13 -1.82 3.40
C LEU A 132 -1.10 -0.87 2.66
N PRO A 133 -0.59 0.06 1.86
CA PRO A 133 -1.40 1.04 1.13
C PRO A 133 -1.85 0.48 -0.22
N TYR A 134 -3.00 -0.17 -0.27
CA TYR A 134 -3.57 -0.63 -1.53
C TYR A 134 -3.78 0.51 -2.54
N GLN A 135 -3.78 0.17 -3.84
CA GLN A 135 -4.23 1.06 -4.90
C GLN A 135 -5.77 1.12 -4.98
N THR A 136 -6.42 0.01 -4.67
CA THR A 136 -7.87 -0.22 -4.73
C THR A 136 -8.67 0.85 -3.95
N PRO A 137 -9.79 1.36 -4.50
CA PRO A 137 -10.40 1.02 -5.79
C PRO A 137 -10.05 1.99 -6.93
N HIS A 138 -8.78 2.40 -7.08
CA HIS A 138 -8.33 3.28 -8.15
C HIS A 138 -8.44 2.60 -9.53
N THR A 139 -8.65 3.39 -10.59
CA THR A 139 -8.61 2.88 -11.97
C THR A 139 -7.23 2.29 -12.33
N PRO A 140 -7.19 1.31 -13.27
CA PRO A 140 -8.32 0.68 -13.96
C PRO A 140 -9.18 -0.15 -13.01
N LEU A 141 -10.51 -0.17 -13.25
CA LEU A 141 -11.42 -0.97 -12.44
C LEU A 141 -11.33 -2.44 -12.89
N GLN A 142 -10.71 -3.26 -12.09
CA GLN A 142 -10.47 -4.68 -12.37
C GLN A 142 -10.65 -5.46 -11.06
N VAL A 143 -11.37 -6.56 -11.13
CA VAL A 143 -11.62 -7.43 -9.96
C VAL A 143 -11.79 -8.88 -10.43
N PRO A 144 -11.45 -9.90 -9.63
CA PRO A 144 -11.74 -11.29 -9.96
C PRO A 144 -13.24 -11.56 -10.10
N ASP A 145 -13.62 -12.41 -11.07
CA ASP A 145 -15.00 -12.70 -11.43
C ASP A 145 -15.86 -13.07 -10.22
N LYS A 146 -15.34 -13.85 -9.28
CA LYS A 146 -16.06 -14.26 -8.06
C LYS A 146 -16.62 -13.10 -7.25
N TYR A 147 -15.94 -11.95 -7.23
CA TYR A 147 -16.42 -10.74 -6.55
C TYR A 147 -17.36 -9.93 -7.44
N PHE A 148 -17.04 -9.82 -8.73
CA PHE A 148 -17.90 -9.14 -9.70
C PHE A 148 -19.28 -9.80 -9.80
N ASP A 149 -19.32 -11.11 -10.04
CA ASP A 149 -20.54 -11.90 -10.23
C ASP A 149 -21.47 -11.83 -9.01
N LYS A 150 -20.92 -11.78 -7.80
CA LYS A 150 -21.68 -11.63 -6.56
C LYS A 150 -22.62 -10.42 -6.58
N TYR A 151 -22.15 -9.29 -7.09
CA TYR A 151 -22.92 -8.05 -7.16
C TYR A 151 -23.71 -7.95 -8.46
N LYS A 152 -23.16 -8.43 -9.57
CA LYS A 152 -23.86 -8.48 -10.86
C LYS A 152 -25.12 -9.31 -10.78
N ASN A 153 -25.07 -10.47 -10.13
CA ASN A 153 -26.22 -11.35 -9.92
C ASN A 153 -27.31 -10.76 -9.01
N LYS A 154 -26.99 -9.68 -8.27
CA LYS A 154 -27.96 -8.89 -7.49
C LYS A 154 -28.55 -7.72 -8.27
N GLY A 155 -28.27 -7.61 -9.57
CA GLY A 155 -28.79 -6.56 -10.44
C GLY A 155 -28.02 -5.24 -10.38
N VAL A 156 -26.84 -5.22 -9.75
CA VAL A 156 -25.96 -4.04 -9.76
C VAL A 156 -25.36 -3.85 -11.15
N ASP A 157 -25.25 -2.61 -11.63
CA ASP A 157 -24.57 -2.32 -12.89
C ASP A 157 -23.07 -2.66 -12.84
N ASP A 158 -22.44 -2.83 -14.00
CA ASP A 158 -21.06 -3.34 -14.11
C ASP A 158 -20.04 -2.45 -13.40
N PHE A 159 -20.22 -1.13 -13.46
CA PHE A 159 -19.31 -0.17 -12.82
C PHE A 159 -19.34 -0.32 -11.29
N ASN A 160 -20.52 -0.28 -10.71
CA ASN A 160 -20.69 -0.42 -9.27
C ASN A 160 -20.39 -1.85 -8.79
N ALA A 161 -20.75 -2.88 -9.55
CA ALA A 161 -20.44 -4.27 -9.24
C ALA A 161 -18.91 -4.48 -9.16
N THR A 162 -18.15 -3.88 -10.06
CA THR A 162 -16.69 -3.92 -10.03
C THR A 162 -16.13 -3.22 -8.77
N ILE A 163 -16.59 -2.01 -8.46
CA ILE A 163 -16.11 -1.25 -7.29
C ILE A 163 -16.44 -1.98 -5.99
N TYR A 164 -17.66 -2.50 -5.85
CA TYR A 164 -18.06 -3.25 -4.65
C TYR A 164 -17.25 -4.54 -4.51
N GLY A 165 -17.00 -5.24 -5.61
CA GLY A 165 -16.14 -6.41 -5.63
C GLY A 165 -14.70 -6.10 -5.26
N MET A 166 -14.17 -4.98 -5.73
CA MET A 166 -12.84 -4.50 -5.34
C MET A 166 -12.77 -4.19 -3.84
N ALA A 167 -13.79 -3.54 -3.28
CA ALA A 167 -13.85 -3.24 -1.85
C ALA A 167 -13.96 -4.51 -1.01
N GLU A 168 -14.79 -5.48 -1.42
CA GLU A 168 -14.93 -6.77 -0.73
C GLU A 168 -13.63 -7.57 -0.74
N ASN A 169 -12.88 -7.58 -1.85
CA ASN A 169 -11.57 -8.22 -1.88
C ASN A 169 -10.60 -7.60 -0.86
N ILE A 170 -10.63 -6.28 -0.65
CA ILE A 170 -9.83 -5.63 0.39
C ILE A 170 -10.27 -6.09 1.79
N ASP A 171 -11.57 -6.18 2.03
CA ASP A 171 -12.10 -6.67 3.32
C ASP A 171 -11.63 -8.10 3.62
N ASP A 172 -11.73 -8.99 2.63
CA ASP A 172 -11.21 -10.37 2.74
C ASP A 172 -9.70 -10.38 3.06
N ASN A 173 -8.92 -9.52 2.42
CA ASN A 173 -7.48 -9.40 2.64
C ASN A 173 -7.15 -8.84 4.03
N VAL A 174 -7.90 -7.88 4.52
CA VAL A 174 -7.80 -7.39 5.92
C VAL A 174 -8.14 -8.52 6.90
N GLY A 175 -9.19 -9.30 6.61
CA GLY A 175 -9.54 -10.49 7.40
C GLY A 175 -8.38 -11.50 7.48
N ARG A 176 -7.68 -11.76 6.37
CA ARG A 176 -6.50 -12.64 6.33
C ARG A 176 -5.36 -12.13 7.22
N LEU A 177 -5.07 -10.82 7.15
CA LEU A 177 -4.06 -10.18 8.02
C LEU A 177 -4.42 -10.30 9.50
N LEU A 178 -5.65 -9.97 9.88
CA LEU A 178 -6.10 -10.06 11.28
C LEU A 178 -6.03 -11.50 11.80
N ASN A 179 -6.40 -12.49 10.98
CA ASN A 179 -6.29 -13.91 11.31
C ASN A 179 -4.82 -14.33 11.50
N THR A 180 -3.90 -13.79 10.68
CA THR A 180 -2.46 -14.04 10.84
C THR A 180 -1.96 -13.50 12.18
N LEU A 181 -2.31 -12.26 12.55
CA LEU A 181 -1.91 -11.65 13.82
C LEU A 181 -2.45 -12.46 15.02
N GLU A 182 -3.70 -12.95 14.91
CA GLU A 182 -4.32 -13.79 15.93
C GLU A 182 -3.63 -15.15 16.08
N THR A 183 -3.34 -15.81 14.94
CA THR A 183 -2.62 -17.09 14.91
C THR A 183 -1.21 -17.00 15.51
N LEU A 184 -0.54 -15.86 15.30
CA LEU A 184 0.79 -15.58 15.84
C LEU A 184 0.76 -15.06 17.30
N ASN A 185 -0.42 -14.83 17.90
CA ASN A 185 -0.60 -14.23 19.23
C ASN A 185 0.09 -12.88 19.40
N ILE A 186 -0.01 -12.01 18.39
CA ILE A 186 0.57 -10.64 18.36
C ILE A 186 -0.50 -9.58 18.04
N LYS A 187 -1.76 -9.87 18.35
CA LYS A 187 -2.90 -8.97 18.16
C LYS A 187 -2.96 -7.89 19.24
#